data_7da2ab29e083d3227c0654eebb95f39a
#
_entry.id   7da2ab29e083d3227c0654eebb95f39a
#
_cell.length_a   1.000
_cell.length_b   1.000
_cell.length_c   1.000
_cell.angle_alpha   90.00
_cell.angle_beta   90.00
_cell.angle_gamma   90.00
#
_symmetry.space_group_name_H-M   'P 1'
#
loop_
_entity.id
_entity.type
_entity.pdbx_description
1 polymer ?
#
loop_
_entity_poly.entity_id
_entity_poly.type
_entity_poly.pdbx_seq_one_letter_code
_entity_poly.pdbx_strand_id
1 'polypeptide(L)'
;MFEHFEVDAHGRVHAHEGKTLEFKRDLSSPTKPLRTIVAFANSAGGRLVVGVDDDGIVVGVPDPLAEEERITSLIADRISPQLVPAIDLMTVGEATVLVVDVPLSTRRPHFMADQGPDHGVYVRLGSTTRQADPALVAELERNARGVAFEDLPEPRASLDDLDLRTLSELRGRNTDVDDLVALGFAIKQGSKIVPTYAGILAACADPTRFLPSAWVQCGRLRGASGTDIFDQTEIHGPMPRAVDRVMEFLLKHAYKSAVFGEVRRRDVYSIPVEAIREVVVNALVHASYAERGTPIRVGFYDDRIQVDSPGLLLPGMTIDSMRRASRLRNPSLARVFREAGIMEQWGTGVQRVYDQIAAVGLPEPHVEEIMDRLRFTVYVPSHAADAGLGADVRHQEQAPRHQDEAPSRPVTSLSSTEIVVLRQVRADPASRADLMAALGITNQTRAFRRHIEPLLAAGLLERTLPDKPTSRDQRYRITELGRVTLAQQEVTE
;
A
#
# COMPACT_ATOMS: atom_id res chain seq x y z
N MET A 1 26.71 1.96 14.75
CA MET A 1 25.95 0.71 14.52
C MET A 1 24.67 0.64 15.38
N PHE A 2 24.52 1.46 16.43
CA PHE A 2 23.37 1.49 17.34
C PHE A 2 22.69 2.87 17.43
N GLU A 3 22.67 3.63 16.32
CA GLU A 3 22.18 5.02 16.26
C GLU A 3 20.67 5.20 16.42
N HIS A 4 19.90 4.13 16.68
CA HIS A 4 18.41 4.22 16.70
C HIS A 4 17.76 3.81 18.01
N PHE A 5 18.53 3.61 19.09
CA PHE A 5 17.97 3.39 20.43
C PHE A 5 18.04 4.68 21.27
N GLU A 6 17.43 5.74 20.73
CA GLU A 6 17.15 6.93 21.53
C GLU A 6 15.99 6.65 22.46
N VAL A 7 16.24 6.83 23.76
CA VAL A 7 15.19 6.80 24.78
C VAL A 7 14.91 8.22 25.28
N ASP A 8 13.66 8.50 25.57
CA ASP A 8 13.28 9.77 26.19
C ASP A 8 13.68 9.82 27.68
N ALA A 9 13.40 10.96 28.32
CA ALA A 9 13.68 11.16 29.75
C ALA A 9 12.91 10.21 30.70
N HIS A 10 11.92 9.47 30.17
CA HIS A 10 11.12 8.49 30.90
C HIS A 10 11.54 7.04 30.57
N GLY A 11 12.64 6.84 29.82
CA GLY A 11 13.14 5.51 29.43
C GLY A 11 12.32 4.84 28.33
N ARG A 12 11.51 5.59 27.55
CA ARG A 12 10.73 5.08 26.44
C ARG A 12 11.54 5.15 25.14
N VAL A 13 11.53 4.07 24.38
CA VAL A 13 12.16 3.97 23.06
C VAL A 13 11.34 4.76 22.03
N HIS A 14 11.99 5.59 21.21
CA HIS A 14 11.33 6.34 20.13
C HIS A 14 10.99 5.49 18.90
N ALA A 15 11.64 4.34 18.71
CA ALA A 15 11.39 3.45 17.59
C ALA A 15 10.06 2.69 17.76
N HIS A 16 9.40 2.41 16.63
CA HIS A 16 8.16 1.65 16.57
C HIS A 16 8.39 0.25 15.99
N GLU A 17 7.64 -0.73 16.49
CA GLU A 17 7.61 -2.07 15.90
C GLU A 17 7.22 -2.02 14.42
N GLY A 18 7.81 -2.89 13.62
CA GLY A 18 7.60 -2.89 12.18
C GLY A 18 8.10 -4.18 11.51
N LYS A 19 8.36 -4.08 10.21
CA LYS A 19 8.82 -5.22 9.42
C LYS A 19 10.19 -5.76 9.88
N THR A 20 11.03 -4.90 10.48
CA THR A 20 12.42 -5.20 10.88
C THR A 20 12.72 -4.94 12.34
N LEU A 21 11.71 -4.63 13.17
CA LEU A 21 11.90 -4.38 14.60
C LEU A 21 10.73 -4.97 15.40
N GLU A 22 11.06 -5.63 16.50
CA GLU A 22 10.09 -6.17 17.47
C GLU A 22 10.63 -6.01 18.89
N PHE A 23 9.75 -5.62 19.82
CA PHE A 23 10.05 -5.52 21.24
C PHE A 23 9.41 -6.66 22.01
N LYS A 24 10.09 -7.15 23.05
CA LYS A 24 9.54 -8.12 24.00
C LYS A 24 10.04 -7.80 25.39
N ARG A 25 9.13 -7.86 26.35
CA ARG A 25 9.47 -7.64 27.74
C ARG A 25 10.44 -8.71 28.28
N ASP A 26 10.18 -9.98 27.93
CA ASP A 26 10.95 -11.15 28.37
C ASP A 26 10.77 -12.33 27.41
N LEU A 27 11.47 -13.43 27.70
CA LEU A 27 11.36 -14.68 26.94
C LEU A 27 10.62 -15.78 27.72
N SER A 28 9.76 -15.43 28.69
CA SER A 28 8.99 -16.43 29.49
C SER A 28 8.15 -17.35 28.62
N SER A 29 7.65 -16.85 27.48
CA SER A 29 6.96 -17.61 26.44
C SER A 29 7.72 -17.54 25.10
N PRO A 30 8.72 -18.41 24.85
CA PRO A 30 9.66 -18.24 23.76
C PRO A 30 9.10 -18.51 22.36
N THR A 31 7.94 -19.16 22.24
CA THR A 31 7.38 -19.54 20.93
C THR A 31 7.09 -18.33 20.03
N LYS A 32 6.52 -17.24 20.57
CA LYS A 32 6.26 -16.02 19.78
C LYS A 32 7.56 -15.34 19.34
N PRO A 33 8.54 -15.06 20.22
CA PRO A 33 9.86 -14.56 19.84
C PRO A 33 10.54 -15.39 18.76
N LEU A 34 10.56 -16.72 18.88
CA LEU A 34 11.16 -17.61 17.89
C LEU A 34 10.46 -17.53 16.51
N ARG A 35 9.12 -17.46 16.48
CA ARG A 35 8.38 -17.24 15.24
C ARG A 35 8.76 -15.90 14.60
N THR A 36 8.96 -14.85 15.39
CA THR A 36 9.42 -13.55 14.91
C THR A 36 10.84 -13.64 14.34
N ILE A 37 11.76 -14.37 14.98
CA ILE A 37 13.11 -14.62 14.46
C ILE A 37 13.06 -15.36 13.10
N VAL A 38 12.24 -16.41 13.01
CA VAL A 38 11.98 -17.12 11.74
C VAL A 38 11.46 -16.16 10.67
N ALA A 39 10.49 -15.33 11.05
CA ALA A 39 9.88 -14.38 10.11
C ALA A 39 10.86 -13.31 9.64
N PHE A 40 11.76 -12.81 10.50
CA PHE A 40 12.83 -11.91 10.12
C PHE A 40 13.78 -12.56 9.11
N ALA A 41 14.24 -13.78 9.39
CA ALA A 41 15.16 -14.52 8.50
C ALA A 41 14.55 -14.76 7.11
N ASN A 42 13.22 -14.93 7.01
CA ASN A 42 12.49 -15.16 5.76
C ASN A 42 12.09 -13.87 5.02
N SER A 43 11.98 -12.73 5.70
CA SER A 43 11.41 -11.50 5.13
C SER A 43 12.47 -10.46 4.76
N ALA A 44 12.91 -9.64 5.70
CA ALA A 44 13.82 -8.52 5.42
C ALA A 44 15.03 -8.49 6.37
N GLY A 45 15.19 -9.50 7.22
CA GLY A 45 16.00 -9.42 8.41
C GLY A 45 15.28 -8.60 9.48
N GLY A 46 15.94 -8.35 10.60
CA GLY A 46 15.37 -7.52 11.65
C GLY A 46 15.96 -7.76 13.01
N ARG A 47 15.52 -6.98 13.98
CA ARG A 47 15.98 -7.03 15.37
C ARG A 47 14.85 -7.37 16.31
N LEU A 48 15.06 -8.36 17.14
CA LEU A 48 14.25 -8.63 18.31
C LEU A 48 14.99 -8.06 19.53
N VAL A 49 14.34 -7.15 20.25
CA VAL A 49 14.88 -6.54 21.46
C VAL A 49 14.09 -7.02 22.65
N VAL A 50 14.78 -7.66 23.59
CA VAL A 50 14.19 -8.20 24.83
C VAL A 50 14.58 -7.31 26.00
N GLY A 51 13.62 -6.97 26.85
CA GLY A 51 13.77 -6.03 27.96
C GLY A 51 13.07 -4.69 27.70
N VAL A 52 12.12 -4.65 26.73
CA VAL A 52 11.25 -3.49 26.44
C VAL A 52 9.80 -3.98 26.52
N ASP A 53 8.97 -3.26 27.27
CA ASP A 53 7.56 -3.63 27.44
C ASP A 53 6.66 -3.11 26.29
N ASP A 54 5.37 -3.46 26.35
CA ASP A 54 4.38 -3.09 25.32
C ASP A 54 4.13 -1.57 25.23
N ASP A 55 4.49 -0.80 26.28
CA ASP A 55 4.42 0.66 26.27
C ASP A 55 5.72 1.30 25.72
N GLY A 56 6.70 0.49 25.33
CA GLY A 56 8.00 0.91 24.83
C GLY A 56 8.96 1.34 25.95
N ILE A 57 8.67 1.04 27.22
CA ILE A 57 9.54 1.35 28.35
C ILE A 57 10.64 0.29 28.45
N VAL A 58 11.88 0.73 28.62
CA VAL A 58 13.01 -0.16 28.84
C VAL A 58 12.98 -0.66 30.29
N VAL A 59 12.65 -1.93 30.48
CA VAL A 59 12.61 -2.59 31.79
C VAL A 59 13.86 -3.45 32.05
N GLY A 60 14.61 -3.76 31.01
CA GLY A 60 15.81 -4.59 31.07
C GLY A 60 15.52 -6.07 31.28
N VAL A 61 16.60 -6.87 31.21
CA VAL A 61 16.59 -8.32 31.43
C VAL A 61 17.27 -8.58 32.77
N PRO A 62 16.66 -9.34 33.69
CA PRO A 62 17.22 -9.56 35.04
C PRO A 62 18.57 -10.28 35.05
N ASP A 63 18.77 -11.27 34.20
CA ASP A 63 20.03 -12.00 34.01
C ASP A 63 20.36 -12.07 32.52
N PRO A 64 21.04 -11.03 31.97
CA PRO A 64 21.31 -10.93 30.55
C PRO A 64 22.14 -12.09 29.98
N LEU A 65 23.12 -12.60 30.73
CA LEU A 65 23.98 -13.70 30.27
C LEU A 65 23.21 -15.03 30.20
N ALA A 66 22.38 -15.30 31.20
CA ALA A 66 21.54 -16.52 31.19
C ALA A 66 20.50 -16.46 30.07
N GLU A 67 19.91 -15.29 29.78
CA GLU A 67 18.95 -15.15 28.67
C GLU A 67 19.64 -15.20 27.30
N GLU A 68 20.88 -14.71 27.16
CA GLU A 68 21.69 -14.87 25.93
C GLU A 68 21.94 -16.36 25.65
N GLU A 69 22.40 -17.14 26.63
CA GLU A 69 22.63 -18.58 26.50
C GLU A 69 21.32 -19.30 26.16
N ARG A 70 20.24 -18.94 26.85
CA ARG A 70 18.93 -19.52 26.66
C ARG A 70 18.38 -19.29 25.26
N ILE A 71 18.39 -18.05 24.74
CA ILE A 71 17.86 -17.74 23.39
C ILE A 71 18.73 -18.39 22.31
N THR A 72 20.05 -18.44 22.49
CA THR A 72 20.99 -19.12 21.60
C THR A 72 20.65 -20.60 21.46
N SER A 73 20.46 -21.30 22.59
CA SER A 73 20.08 -22.71 22.62
C SER A 73 18.70 -22.93 21.97
N LEU A 74 17.71 -22.08 22.28
CA LEU A 74 16.37 -22.17 21.69
C LEU A 74 16.37 -21.99 20.17
N ILE A 75 17.19 -21.06 19.64
CA ILE A 75 17.33 -20.85 18.20
C ILE A 75 17.96 -22.10 17.54
N ALA A 76 19.03 -22.62 18.13
CA ALA A 76 19.73 -23.79 17.60
C ALA A 76 18.85 -25.05 17.57
N ASP A 77 18.02 -25.25 18.61
CA ASP A 77 17.19 -26.46 18.77
C ASP A 77 15.86 -26.38 18.01
N ARG A 78 15.30 -25.18 17.84
CA ARG A 78 13.92 -25.03 17.38
C ARG A 78 13.76 -24.39 15.99
N ILE A 79 14.81 -23.91 15.36
CA ILE A 79 14.75 -23.29 14.02
C ILE A 79 15.55 -24.13 13.02
N SER A 80 14.91 -24.48 11.92
CA SER A 80 15.51 -25.23 10.82
C SER A 80 15.26 -24.50 9.49
N PRO A 81 16.21 -24.52 8.53
CA PRO A 81 17.61 -24.84 8.68
C PRO A 81 18.30 -24.01 9.77
N GLN A 82 19.45 -24.47 10.29
CA GLN A 82 20.16 -23.75 11.34
C GLN A 82 20.36 -22.27 10.99
N LEU A 83 19.98 -21.40 11.93
CA LEU A 83 20.10 -19.94 11.86
C LEU A 83 21.10 -19.47 12.91
N VAL A 84 21.99 -18.53 12.54
CA VAL A 84 22.99 -17.97 13.44
C VAL A 84 22.85 -16.44 13.41
N PRO A 85 21.97 -15.85 14.25
CA PRO A 85 21.89 -14.40 14.41
C PRO A 85 23.07 -13.88 15.23
N ALA A 86 23.33 -12.57 15.15
CA ALA A 86 24.17 -11.90 16.14
C ALA A 86 23.33 -11.60 17.39
N ILE A 87 23.90 -11.84 18.56
CA ILE A 87 23.25 -11.58 19.84
C ILE A 87 24.15 -10.68 20.66
N ASP A 88 23.63 -9.53 21.04
CA ASP A 88 24.38 -8.48 21.74
C ASP A 88 23.63 -8.07 23.02
N LEU A 89 24.36 -7.74 24.06
CA LEU A 89 23.86 -7.11 25.29
C LEU A 89 24.11 -5.61 25.20
N MET A 90 23.05 -4.81 25.33
CA MET A 90 23.13 -3.36 25.26
C MET A 90 22.62 -2.72 26.53
N THR A 91 23.42 -1.83 27.14
CA THR A 91 23.00 -1.06 28.30
C THR A 91 22.31 0.23 27.86
N VAL A 92 21.11 0.44 28.39
CA VAL A 92 20.27 1.63 28.17
C VAL A 92 19.92 2.21 29.53
N GLY A 93 20.55 3.33 29.91
CA GLY A 93 20.46 3.85 31.28
C GLY A 93 21.07 2.87 32.28
N GLU A 94 20.28 2.43 33.26
CA GLU A 94 20.68 1.42 34.24
C GLU A 94 20.25 0.00 33.88
N ALA A 95 19.48 -0.16 32.81
CA ALA A 95 18.93 -1.43 32.37
C ALA A 95 19.79 -2.06 31.24
N THR A 96 19.88 -3.39 31.22
CA THR A 96 20.48 -4.11 30.09
C THR A 96 19.39 -4.81 29.28
N VAL A 97 19.39 -4.62 27.98
CA VAL A 97 18.51 -5.30 27.02
C VAL A 97 19.31 -6.29 26.19
N LEU A 98 18.63 -7.34 25.73
CA LEU A 98 19.19 -8.33 24.80
C LEU A 98 18.72 -8.00 23.38
N VAL A 99 19.64 -7.90 22.45
CA VAL A 99 19.36 -7.61 21.03
C VAL A 99 19.73 -8.81 20.18
N VAL A 100 18.75 -9.40 19.49
CA VAL A 100 18.94 -10.48 18.53
C VAL A 100 18.86 -9.88 17.13
N ASP A 101 19.99 -9.70 16.45
CA ASP A 101 20.06 -9.17 15.09
C ASP A 101 20.02 -10.35 14.08
N VAL A 102 18.92 -10.47 13.38
CA VAL A 102 18.62 -11.56 12.47
C VAL A 102 18.86 -11.08 11.04
N PRO A 103 19.89 -11.60 10.35
CA PRO A 103 20.12 -11.24 8.95
C PRO A 103 19.06 -11.86 8.04
N LEU A 104 18.82 -11.25 6.88
CA LEU A 104 18.11 -11.93 5.80
C LEU A 104 18.88 -13.18 5.40
N SER A 105 18.29 -14.35 5.59
CA SER A 105 18.98 -15.61 5.33
C SER A 105 19.05 -15.94 3.83
N THR A 106 20.16 -16.50 3.38
CA THR A 106 20.31 -17.09 2.04
C THR A 106 19.77 -18.53 1.96
N ARG A 107 19.46 -19.14 3.11
CA ARG A 107 18.99 -20.55 3.22
C ARG A 107 17.49 -20.63 3.50
N ARG A 108 16.73 -19.66 3.01
CA ARG A 108 15.25 -19.62 3.16
C ARG A 108 14.57 -20.78 2.44
N PRO A 109 13.37 -21.21 2.89
CA PRO A 109 12.70 -20.75 4.10
C PRO A 109 13.25 -21.40 5.39
N HIS A 110 13.33 -20.61 6.45
CA HIS A 110 13.46 -21.11 7.82
C HIS A 110 12.08 -21.42 8.37
N PHE A 111 12.01 -22.39 9.28
CA PHE A 111 10.77 -22.83 9.90
C PHE A 111 10.98 -23.28 11.34
N MET A 112 9.92 -23.29 12.12
CA MET A 112 9.88 -23.91 13.45
C MET A 112 9.99 -25.42 13.29
N ALA A 113 11.04 -26.04 13.87
CA ALA A 113 11.38 -27.44 13.67
C ALA A 113 10.27 -28.41 14.13
N ASP A 114 9.55 -28.04 15.22
CA ASP A 114 8.42 -28.80 15.75
C ASP A 114 7.17 -28.77 14.86
N GLN A 115 7.06 -27.81 13.93
CA GLN A 115 5.92 -27.63 13.02
C GLN A 115 6.24 -28.07 11.58
N GLY A 116 7.54 -28.27 11.27
CA GLY A 116 8.01 -28.68 9.95
C GLY A 116 7.91 -27.57 8.87
N PRO A 117 8.38 -27.89 7.65
CA PRO A 117 8.45 -26.91 6.56
C PRO A 117 7.08 -26.46 6.04
N ASP A 118 6.03 -27.30 6.20
CA ASP A 118 4.71 -26.98 5.67
C ASP A 118 3.91 -26.03 6.57
N HIS A 119 4.18 -26.01 7.88
CA HIS A 119 3.41 -25.26 8.87
C HIS A 119 4.24 -24.36 9.77
N GLY A 120 5.56 -24.51 9.74
CA GLY A 120 6.49 -23.77 10.61
C GLY A 120 7.08 -22.52 9.98
N VAL A 121 6.78 -22.21 8.72
CA VAL A 121 7.29 -21.03 8.01
C VAL A 121 6.50 -19.80 8.40
N TYR A 122 7.21 -18.76 8.84
CA TYR A 122 6.64 -17.47 9.21
C TYR A 122 7.31 -16.34 8.44
N VAL A 123 6.54 -15.27 8.16
CA VAL A 123 6.99 -14.04 7.49
C VAL A 123 6.47 -12.81 8.24
N ARG A 124 7.08 -11.64 7.99
CA ARG A 124 6.63 -10.35 8.54
C ARG A 124 5.74 -9.64 7.54
N LEU A 125 4.54 -9.27 8.03
CA LEU A 125 3.60 -8.40 7.34
C LEU A 125 3.41 -7.15 8.22
N GLY A 126 4.07 -6.05 7.85
CA GLY A 126 4.20 -4.89 8.74
C GLY A 126 4.81 -5.28 10.09
N SER A 127 4.13 -4.95 11.19
CA SER A 127 4.53 -5.32 12.56
C SER A 127 4.02 -6.71 13.00
N THR A 128 3.33 -7.47 12.14
CA THR A 128 2.76 -8.77 12.52
C THR A 128 3.54 -9.95 11.93
N THR A 129 3.71 -11.00 12.74
CA THR A 129 4.24 -12.29 12.30
C THR A 129 3.08 -13.16 11.82
N ARG A 130 3.15 -13.67 10.58
CA ARG A 130 2.13 -14.49 9.94
C ARG A 130 2.73 -15.80 9.46
N GLN A 131 1.97 -16.88 9.54
CA GLN A 131 2.32 -18.15 8.90
C GLN A 131 2.24 -17.96 7.39
N ALA A 132 3.26 -18.43 6.66
CA ALA A 132 3.27 -18.42 5.20
C ALA A 132 2.34 -19.53 4.67
N ASP A 133 1.59 -19.21 3.63
CA ASP A 133 0.85 -20.20 2.86
C ASP A 133 1.77 -20.98 1.89
N PRO A 134 1.30 -22.07 1.28
CA PRO A 134 2.14 -22.87 0.39
C PRO A 134 2.69 -22.12 -0.84
N ALA A 135 1.97 -21.13 -1.35
CA ALA A 135 2.41 -20.35 -2.51
C ALA A 135 3.59 -19.46 -2.13
N LEU A 136 3.52 -18.81 -0.97
CA LEU A 136 4.59 -17.98 -0.42
C LEU A 136 5.82 -18.83 -0.01
N VAL A 137 5.62 -20.02 0.57
CA VAL A 137 6.72 -20.97 0.85
C VAL A 137 7.47 -21.31 -0.45
N ALA A 138 6.73 -21.71 -1.49
CA ALA A 138 7.32 -22.01 -2.80
C ALA A 138 8.04 -20.80 -3.42
N GLU A 139 7.55 -19.58 -3.20
CA GLU A 139 8.24 -18.35 -3.62
C GLU A 139 9.55 -18.14 -2.86
N LEU A 140 9.55 -18.30 -1.54
CA LEU A 140 10.76 -18.19 -0.72
C LEU A 140 11.85 -19.19 -1.16
N GLU A 141 11.46 -20.43 -1.45
CA GLU A 141 12.37 -21.46 -1.98
C GLU A 141 12.95 -21.10 -3.34
N ARG A 142 12.13 -20.66 -4.29
CA ARG A 142 12.59 -20.22 -5.60
C ARG A 142 13.56 -19.04 -5.47
N ASN A 143 13.18 -18.04 -4.66
CA ASN A 143 13.99 -16.86 -4.41
C ASN A 143 15.38 -17.21 -3.82
N ALA A 144 15.42 -18.17 -2.90
CA ALA A 144 16.69 -18.65 -2.32
C ALA A 144 17.61 -19.33 -3.36
N ARG A 145 17.00 -19.94 -4.40
CA ARG A 145 17.71 -20.57 -5.52
C ARG A 145 18.03 -19.61 -6.67
N GLY A 146 17.56 -18.35 -6.59
CA GLY A 146 17.73 -17.35 -7.66
C GLY A 146 16.85 -17.61 -8.89
N VAL A 147 15.73 -18.33 -8.74
CA VAL A 147 14.79 -18.67 -9.82
C VAL A 147 13.53 -17.82 -9.67
N ALA A 148 13.19 -17.05 -10.69
CA ALA A 148 11.90 -16.34 -10.73
C ALA A 148 10.77 -17.31 -11.16
N PHE A 149 9.53 -17.04 -10.68
CA PHE A 149 8.37 -17.83 -11.10
C PHE A 149 8.18 -17.78 -12.63
N GLU A 150 8.38 -16.62 -13.21
CA GLU A 150 8.21 -16.40 -14.65
C GLU A 150 9.18 -17.21 -15.52
N ASP A 151 10.33 -17.65 -14.97
CA ASP A 151 11.31 -18.47 -15.71
C ASP A 151 10.89 -19.93 -15.84
N LEU A 152 9.88 -20.36 -15.10
CA LEU A 152 9.39 -21.74 -15.14
C LEU A 152 8.65 -21.99 -16.47
N PRO A 153 8.85 -23.19 -17.10
CA PRO A 153 8.12 -23.57 -18.31
C PRO A 153 6.66 -23.88 -17.98
N GLU A 154 5.77 -23.60 -18.92
CA GLU A 154 4.39 -24.08 -18.92
C GLU A 154 4.23 -25.24 -19.92
N PRO A 155 4.23 -26.49 -19.48
CA PRO A 155 4.24 -27.66 -20.37
C PRO A 155 3.00 -27.81 -21.25
N ARG A 156 1.89 -27.14 -20.89
CA ARG A 156 0.63 -27.16 -21.68
C ARG A 156 0.65 -26.13 -22.83
N ALA A 157 1.61 -25.19 -22.80
CA ALA A 157 1.75 -24.16 -23.82
C ALA A 157 2.65 -24.63 -24.96
N SER A 158 2.40 -24.12 -26.15
CA SER A 158 3.21 -24.26 -27.35
C SER A 158 3.67 -22.89 -27.87
N LEU A 159 4.60 -22.87 -28.82
CA LEU A 159 5.02 -21.63 -29.47
C LEU A 159 3.88 -20.93 -30.21
N ASP A 160 2.85 -21.68 -30.66
CA ASP A 160 1.67 -21.13 -31.33
C ASP A 160 0.78 -20.30 -30.38
N ASP A 161 0.94 -20.45 -29.04
CA ASP A 161 0.26 -19.66 -28.06
C ASP A 161 0.90 -18.27 -27.87
N LEU A 162 2.10 -18.03 -28.43
CA LEU A 162 2.82 -16.77 -28.37
C LEU A 162 2.67 -15.96 -29.66
N ASP A 163 2.16 -14.75 -29.56
CA ASP A 163 2.06 -13.82 -30.69
C ASP A 163 3.40 -13.09 -30.91
N LEU A 164 4.24 -13.67 -31.77
CA LEU A 164 5.55 -13.11 -32.13
C LEU A 164 5.43 -11.76 -32.84
N ARG A 165 4.32 -11.49 -33.51
CA ARG A 165 4.07 -10.22 -34.18
C ARG A 165 3.88 -9.11 -33.14
N THR A 166 2.99 -9.33 -32.17
CA THR A 166 2.80 -8.40 -31.06
C THR A 166 4.11 -8.16 -30.31
N LEU A 167 4.90 -9.20 -30.07
CA LEU A 167 6.19 -9.06 -29.39
C LEU A 167 7.19 -8.25 -30.23
N SER A 168 7.24 -8.46 -31.55
CA SER A 168 8.07 -7.70 -32.47
C SER A 168 7.70 -6.21 -32.49
N GLU A 169 6.40 -5.90 -32.52
CA GLU A 169 5.87 -4.53 -32.47
C GLU A 169 6.28 -3.85 -31.15
N LEU A 170 6.12 -4.53 -29.99
CA LEU A 170 6.49 -4.02 -28.68
C LEU A 170 8.00 -3.72 -28.59
N ARG A 171 8.83 -4.57 -29.17
CA ARG A 171 10.29 -4.43 -29.13
C ARG A 171 10.86 -3.51 -30.22
N GLY A 172 10.03 -3.13 -31.18
CA GLY A 172 10.46 -2.35 -32.34
C GLY A 172 11.44 -3.07 -33.27
N ARG A 173 11.53 -4.41 -33.17
CA ARG A 173 12.38 -5.28 -34.02
C ARG A 173 11.79 -6.66 -34.19
N ASN A 174 12.15 -7.32 -35.27
CA ASN A 174 11.70 -8.69 -35.50
C ASN A 174 12.14 -9.61 -34.37
N THR A 175 11.25 -10.53 -34.00
CA THR A 175 11.47 -11.51 -32.92
C THR A 175 11.23 -12.89 -33.48
N ASP A 176 12.23 -13.74 -33.42
CA ASP A 176 12.15 -15.14 -33.83
C ASP A 176 12.22 -16.09 -32.61
N VAL A 177 12.25 -17.41 -32.89
CA VAL A 177 12.25 -18.43 -31.84
C VAL A 177 13.55 -18.42 -31.01
N ASP A 178 14.70 -18.13 -31.64
CA ASP A 178 15.96 -18.02 -30.91
C ASP A 178 15.97 -16.78 -29.98
N ASP A 179 15.36 -15.70 -30.43
CA ASP A 179 15.11 -14.53 -29.57
C ASP A 179 14.27 -14.89 -28.35
N LEU A 180 13.23 -15.72 -28.48
CA LEU A 180 12.40 -16.15 -27.34
C LEU A 180 13.24 -16.86 -26.28
N VAL A 181 14.14 -17.74 -26.72
CA VAL A 181 15.04 -18.45 -25.80
C VAL A 181 16.04 -17.47 -25.14
N ALA A 182 16.61 -16.55 -25.91
CA ALA A 182 17.55 -15.54 -25.41
C ALA A 182 16.90 -14.55 -24.43
N LEU A 183 15.60 -14.30 -24.56
CA LEU A 183 14.81 -13.46 -23.67
C LEU A 183 14.34 -14.20 -22.41
N GLY A 184 14.45 -15.52 -22.36
CA GLY A 184 13.87 -16.33 -21.30
C GLY A 184 12.36 -16.58 -21.47
N PHE A 185 11.80 -16.34 -22.66
CA PHE A 185 10.36 -16.53 -22.96
C PHE A 185 10.02 -17.93 -23.38
N ALA A 186 11.05 -18.70 -23.73
CA ALA A 186 10.96 -20.13 -23.97
C ALA A 186 12.26 -20.81 -23.51
N ILE A 187 12.17 -22.09 -23.21
CA ILE A 187 13.34 -22.90 -22.87
C ILE A 187 13.39 -24.15 -23.76
N LYS A 188 14.62 -24.64 -24.01
CA LYS A 188 14.84 -25.90 -24.69
C LYS A 188 14.75 -27.07 -23.72
N GLN A 189 13.78 -27.96 -23.91
CA GLN A 189 13.63 -29.22 -23.18
C GLN A 189 13.83 -30.41 -24.11
N GLY A 190 15.04 -30.94 -24.20
CA GLY A 190 15.40 -31.92 -25.21
C GLY A 190 15.25 -31.36 -26.61
N SER A 191 14.42 -31.98 -27.44
CA SER A 191 14.11 -31.52 -28.83
C SER A 191 12.96 -30.52 -28.90
N LYS A 192 12.27 -30.21 -27.78
CA LYS A 192 11.12 -29.30 -27.76
C LYS A 192 11.54 -27.93 -27.22
N ILE A 193 10.88 -26.89 -27.73
CA ILE A 193 10.95 -25.54 -27.17
C ILE A 193 9.60 -25.31 -26.50
N VAL A 194 9.64 -24.98 -25.19
CA VAL A 194 8.46 -24.80 -24.34
C VAL A 194 8.43 -23.35 -23.84
N PRO A 195 7.30 -22.64 -24.00
CA PRO A 195 7.13 -21.30 -23.43
C PRO A 195 7.30 -21.29 -21.91
N THR A 196 7.92 -20.24 -21.40
CA THR A 196 7.93 -19.93 -19.97
C THR A 196 6.73 -19.06 -19.61
N TYR A 197 6.45 -18.90 -18.31
CA TYR A 197 5.43 -17.95 -17.88
C TYR A 197 5.76 -16.50 -18.29
N ALA A 198 7.05 -16.13 -18.38
CA ALA A 198 7.47 -14.84 -18.91
C ALA A 198 7.00 -14.65 -20.37
N GLY A 199 7.20 -15.65 -21.23
CA GLY A 199 6.72 -15.61 -22.60
C GLY A 199 5.19 -15.49 -22.70
N ILE A 200 4.48 -16.24 -21.86
CA ILE A 200 3.01 -16.19 -21.77
C ILE A 200 2.54 -14.80 -21.36
N LEU A 201 3.12 -14.21 -20.31
CA LEU A 201 2.76 -12.87 -19.84
C LEU A 201 3.08 -11.76 -20.86
N ALA A 202 4.16 -11.93 -21.62
CA ALA A 202 4.62 -10.94 -22.58
C ALA A 202 3.91 -10.98 -23.92
N ALA A 203 3.50 -12.19 -24.39
CA ALA A 203 3.11 -12.40 -25.78
C ALA A 203 1.87 -13.27 -25.99
N CYS A 204 1.28 -13.91 -24.97
CA CYS A 204 0.08 -14.70 -25.16
C CYS A 204 -1.16 -13.81 -25.29
N ALA A 205 -2.00 -14.05 -26.29
CA ALA A 205 -3.24 -13.30 -26.51
C ALA A 205 -4.23 -13.47 -25.35
N ASP A 206 -4.26 -14.64 -24.73
CA ASP A 206 -5.03 -14.91 -23.51
C ASP A 206 -4.17 -15.67 -22.49
N PRO A 207 -3.38 -14.95 -21.69
CA PRO A 207 -2.53 -15.55 -20.65
C PRO A 207 -3.34 -16.25 -19.56
N THR A 208 -4.63 -15.92 -19.40
CA THR A 208 -5.49 -16.50 -18.34
C THR A 208 -5.76 -18.00 -18.54
N ARG A 209 -5.59 -18.51 -19.75
CA ARG A 209 -5.62 -19.96 -20.02
C ARG A 209 -4.58 -20.75 -19.22
N PHE A 210 -3.46 -20.14 -18.91
CA PHE A 210 -2.33 -20.74 -18.20
C PHE A 210 -2.16 -20.16 -16.79
N LEU A 211 -2.39 -18.87 -16.66
CA LEU A 211 -2.27 -18.08 -15.43
C LEU A 211 -3.61 -17.38 -15.15
N PRO A 212 -4.54 -18.00 -14.40
CA PRO A 212 -5.91 -17.50 -14.23
C PRO A 212 -6.01 -16.08 -13.66
N SER A 213 -4.97 -15.59 -12.98
CA SER A 213 -4.90 -14.26 -12.39
C SER A 213 -4.15 -13.23 -13.25
N ALA A 214 -3.67 -13.62 -14.45
CA ALA A 214 -2.90 -12.74 -15.33
C ALA A 214 -3.82 -11.80 -16.15
N TRP A 215 -4.51 -10.91 -15.44
CA TRP A 215 -5.36 -9.85 -16.00
C TRP A 215 -5.49 -8.68 -15.01
N VAL A 216 -6.03 -7.55 -15.45
CA VAL A 216 -6.22 -6.36 -14.60
C VAL A 216 -7.70 -6.04 -14.50
N GLN A 217 -8.18 -5.86 -13.26
CA GLN A 217 -9.52 -5.38 -12.96
C GLN A 217 -9.47 -3.88 -12.67
N CYS A 218 -10.16 -3.08 -13.47
CA CYS A 218 -10.32 -1.65 -13.22
C CYS A 218 -11.74 -1.36 -12.77
N GLY A 219 -11.90 -0.49 -11.76
CA GLY A 219 -13.19 -0.05 -11.26
C GLY A 219 -13.19 1.45 -10.94
N ARG A 220 -14.26 2.15 -11.31
CA ARG A 220 -14.54 3.51 -10.85
C ARG A 220 -15.62 3.44 -9.78
N LEU A 221 -15.27 3.90 -8.58
CA LEU A 221 -16.09 3.76 -7.38
C LEU A 221 -16.50 5.13 -6.87
N ARG A 222 -17.79 5.27 -6.47
CA ARG A 222 -18.27 6.50 -5.85
C ARG A 222 -18.01 6.51 -4.37
N GLY A 223 -17.68 7.68 -3.86
CA GLY A 223 -17.34 7.89 -2.45
C GLY A 223 -16.04 7.21 -2.04
N ALA A 224 -15.76 7.24 -0.73
CA ALA A 224 -14.54 6.67 -0.15
C ALA A 224 -14.71 5.21 0.30
N SER A 225 -15.94 4.68 0.37
CA SER A 225 -16.24 3.34 0.94
C SER A 225 -15.95 2.18 -0.01
N GLY A 226 -15.89 2.43 -1.33
CA GLY A 226 -15.62 1.39 -2.32
C GLY A 226 -16.75 0.39 -2.56
N THR A 227 -17.99 0.71 -2.16
CA THR A 227 -19.14 -0.18 -2.29
C THR A 227 -19.99 0.09 -3.52
N ASP A 228 -19.90 1.28 -4.13
CA ASP A 228 -20.66 1.69 -5.31
C ASP A 228 -19.74 1.76 -6.54
N ILE A 229 -19.71 0.68 -7.31
CA ILE A 229 -18.97 0.59 -8.56
C ILE A 229 -19.93 0.96 -9.70
N PHE A 230 -19.68 2.09 -10.36
CA PHE A 230 -20.56 2.52 -11.45
C PHE A 230 -19.97 2.35 -12.86
N ASP A 231 -18.66 2.08 -12.96
CA ASP A 231 -18.00 1.64 -14.19
C ASP A 231 -16.87 0.66 -13.86
N GLN A 232 -16.73 -0.37 -14.65
CA GLN A 232 -15.68 -1.36 -14.49
C GLN A 232 -15.27 -1.96 -15.82
N THR A 233 -14.03 -2.43 -15.89
CA THR A 233 -13.53 -3.17 -17.06
C THR A 233 -12.52 -4.22 -16.63
N GLU A 234 -12.47 -5.30 -17.37
CA GLU A 234 -11.44 -6.32 -17.28
C GLU A 234 -10.49 -6.19 -18.47
N ILE A 235 -9.20 -6.22 -18.20
CA ILE A 235 -8.15 -6.05 -19.19
C ILE A 235 -7.39 -7.38 -19.28
N HIS A 236 -7.61 -8.09 -20.37
CA HIS A 236 -6.96 -9.34 -20.71
C HIS A 236 -5.95 -9.11 -21.84
N GLY A 237 -5.01 -10.06 -22.00
CA GLY A 237 -3.99 -10.04 -23.05
C GLY A 237 -2.57 -9.84 -22.51
N PRO A 238 -1.61 -9.59 -23.40
CA PRO A 238 -0.22 -9.38 -23.01
C PRO A 238 -0.06 -8.24 -22.02
N MET A 239 0.68 -8.47 -20.94
CA MET A 239 0.82 -7.50 -19.83
C MET A 239 1.42 -6.15 -20.27
N PRO A 240 2.38 -6.06 -21.22
CA PRO A 240 2.85 -4.77 -21.70
C PRO A 240 1.76 -3.88 -22.32
N ARG A 241 0.79 -4.49 -23.01
CA ARG A 241 -0.36 -3.76 -23.59
C ARG A 241 -1.43 -3.37 -22.56
N ALA A 242 -1.42 -3.97 -21.39
CA ALA A 242 -2.36 -3.64 -20.31
C ALA A 242 -2.15 -2.22 -19.79
N VAL A 243 -0.92 -1.69 -19.82
CA VAL A 243 -0.62 -0.33 -19.32
C VAL A 243 -1.48 0.72 -20.01
N ASP A 244 -1.48 0.74 -21.33
CA ASP A 244 -2.22 1.77 -22.09
C ASP A 244 -3.73 1.67 -21.83
N ARG A 245 -4.27 0.45 -21.78
CA ARG A 245 -5.70 0.20 -21.51
C ARG A 245 -6.11 0.61 -20.09
N VAL A 246 -5.26 0.39 -19.09
CA VAL A 246 -5.47 0.88 -17.72
C VAL A 246 -5.47 2.41 -17.71
N MET A 247 -4.50 3.02 -18.38
CA MET A 247 -4.41 4.49 -18.45
C MET A 247 -5.60 5.09 -19.20
N GLU A 248 -6.07 4.49 -20.28
CA GLU A 248 -7.31 4.90 -20.98
C GLU A 248 -8.52 4.90 -20.04
N PHE A 249 -8.68 3.83 -19.24
CA PHE A 249 -9.76 3.76 -18.25
C PHE A 249 -9.64 4.86 -17.20
N LEU A 250 -8.45 5.10 -16.65
CA LEU A 250 -8.23 6.13 -15.64
C LEU A 250 -8.45 7.54 -16.19
N LEU A 251 -7.96 7.84 -17.40
CA LEU A 251 -8.12 9.13 -18.06
C LEU A 251 -9.58 9.41 -18.47
N LYS A 252 -10.37 8.38 -18.78
CA LYS A 252 -11.81 8.50 -19.03
C LYS A 252 -12.56 9.10 -17.84
N HIS A 253 -12.10 8.79 -16.61
CA HIS A 253 -12.74 9.20 -15.36
C HIS A 253 -12.07 10.38 -14.66
N ALA A 254 -10.90 10.81 -15.14
CA ALA A 254 -10.21 11.98 -14.61
C ALA A 254 -10.89 13.27 -15.08
N TYR A 255 -10.99 14.27 -14.20
CA TYR A 255 -11.38 15.61 -14.63
C TYR A 255 -10.31 16.18 -15.58
N LYS A 256 -10.76 16.91 -16.59
CA LYS A 256 -9.90 17.48 -17.61
C LYS A 256 -10.19 18.97 -17.75
N SER A 257 -9.13 19.77 -17.65
CA SER A 257 -9.16 21.21 -17.93
C SER A 257 -8.24 21.53 -19.09
N ALA A 258 -8.54 22.61 -19.78
CA ALA A 258 -7.71 23.12 -20.85
C ALA A 258 -7.01 24.40 -20.38
N VAL A 259 -5.69 24.37 -20.31
CA VAL A 259 -4.87 25.56 -20.08
C VAL A 259 -4.43 26.07 -21.45
N PHE A 260 -4.74 27.35 -21.74
CA PHE A 260 -4.33 28.02 -22.98
C PHE A 260 -3.01 28.73 -22.72
N GLY A 261 -1.92 28.21 -23.29
CA GLY A 261 -0.64 28.90 -23.35
C GLY A 261 -0.61 29.85 -24.58
N GLU A 262 0.47 30.63 -24.71
CA GLU A 262 0.60 31.66 -25.80
C GLU A 262 0.44 31.10 -27.24
N VAL A 263 0.73 29.79 -27.44
CA VAL A 263 0.76 29.20 -28.80
C VAL A 263 -0.05 27.90 -28.90
N ARG A 264 -0.26 27.15 -27.80
CA ARG A 264 -0.95 25.85 -27.83
C ARG A 264 -1.80 25.61 -26.58
N ARG A 265 -2.98 25.01 -26.79
CA ARG A 265 -3.80 24.44 -25.75
C ARG A 265 -3.07 23.22 -25.13
N ARG A 266 -3.02 23.14 -23.80
CA ARG A 266 -2.55 21.99 -23.05
C ARG A 266 -3.68 21.45 -22.18
N ASP A 267 -3.97 20.17 -22.33
CA ASP A 267 -4.93 19.49 -21.46
C ASP A 267 -4.23 19.14 -20.14
N VAL A 268 -4.86 19.51 -19.03
CA VAL A 268 -4.39 19.19 -17.66
C VAL A 268 -5.42 18.27 -17.01
N TYR A 269 -4.95 17.15 -16.51
CA TYR A 269 -5.79 16.18 -15.80
C TYR A 269 -5.72 16.43 -14.30
N SER A 270 -6.80 16.07 -13.59
CA SER A 270 -6.88 16.13 -12.12
C SER A 270 -6.03 15.07 -11.42
N ILE A 271 -5.42 14.17 -12.16
CA ILE A 271 -4.58 13.09 -11.63
C ILE A 271 -3.13 13.28 -12.12
N PRO A 272 -2.12 12.92 -11.33
CA PRO A 272 -0.72 12.96 -11.75
C PRO A 272 -0.43 11.77 -12.69
N VAL A 273 -0.72 11.95 -13.99
CA VAL A 273 -0.76 10.89 -15.01
C VAL A 273 0.52 10.07 -15.06
N GLU A 274 1.68 10.74 -15.07
CA GLU A 274 2.99 10.06 -15.14
C GLU A 274 3.29 9.23 -13.88
N ALA A 275 2.97 9.79 -12.70
CA ALA A 275 3.13 9.08 -11.43
C ALA A 275 2.23 7.84 -11.37
N ILE A 276 0.96 7.95 -11.79
CA ILE A 276 0.04 6.83 -11.79
C ILE A 276 0.45 5.77 -12.82
N ARG A 277 0.93 6.20 -14.00
CA ARG A 277 1.45 5.28 -15.00
C ARG A 277 2.62 4.45 -14.46
N GLU A 278 3.55 5.08 -13.74
CA GLU A 278 4.66 4.40 -13.09
C GLU A 278 4.17 3.37 -12.04
N VAL A 279 3.16 3.74 -11.22
CA VAL A 279 2.57 2.81 -10.25
C VAL A 279 1.93 1.60 -10.95
N VAL A 280 1.21 1.81 -12.06
CA VAL A 280 0.60 0.72 -12.86
C VAL A 280 1.68 -0.18 -13.47
N VAL A 281 2.73 0.38 -14.05
CA VAL A 281 3.87 -0.37 -14.60
C VAL A 281 4.52 -1.23 -13.51
N ASN A 282 4.79 -0.64 -12.35
CA ASN A 282 5.37 -1.36 -11.21
C ASN A 282 4.45 -2.49 -10.73
N ALA A 283 3.14 -2.27 -10.67
CA ALA A 283 2.19 -3.30 -10.29
C ALA A 283 2.22 -4.51 -11.24
N LEU A 284 2.34 -4.27 -12.56
CA LEU A 284 2.43 -5.33 -13.58
C LEU A 284 3.76 -6.08 -13.51
N VAL A 285 4.88 -5.36 -13.38
CA VAL A 285 6.23 -5.97 -13.38
C VAL A 285 6.53 -6.69 -12.07
N HIS A 286 5.95 -6.26 -10.95
CA HIS A 286 6.23 -6.83 -9.63
C HIS A 286 5.15 -7.77 -9.10
N ALA A 287 4.04 -8.01 -9.82
CA ALA A 287 2.99 -8.95 -9.42
C ALA A 287 3.52 -10.37 -9.24
N SER A 288 3.01 -11.07 -8.22
CA SER A 288 3.16 -12.51 -8.07
C SER A 288 2.09 -13.21 -8.93
N TYR A 289 2.46 -13.57 -10.14
CA TYR A 289 1.55 -14.31 -11.05
C TYR A 289 1.38 -15.79 -10.67
N ALA A 290 2.11 -16.26 -9.66
CA ALA A 290 1.91 -17.57 -9.05
C ALA A 290 0.62 -17.63 -8.22
N GLU A 291 0.15 -16.48 -7.72
CA GLU A 291 -1.08 -16.36 -6.93
C GLU A 291 -2.30 -16.64 -7.81
N ARG A 292 -3.21 -17.49 -7.30
CA ARG A 292 -4.42 -17.86 -8.03
C ARG A 292 -5.63 -17.09 -7.49
N GLY A 293 -6.50 -16.64 -8.39
CA GLY A 293 -7.77 -15.99 -8.04
C GLY A 293 -7.64 -14.53 -7.63
N THR A 294 -6.46 -13.93 -7.78
CA THR A 294 -6.15 -12.58 -7.31
C THR A 294 -5.55 -11.74 -8.44
N PRO A 295 -6.35 -11.11 -9.31
CA PRO A 295 -5.84 -10.23 -10.36
C PRO A 295 -5.26 -8.94 -9.78
N ILE A 296 -4.50 -8.23 -10.59
CA ILE A 296 -4.14 -6.84 -10.29
C ILE A 296 -5.42 -6.00 -10.30
N ARG A 297 -5.62 -5.15 -9.30
CA ARG A 297 -6.80 -4.29 -9.18
C ARG A 297 -6.41 -2.83 -9.22
N VAL A 298 -7.16 -2.06 -9.99
CA VAL A 298 -7.02 -0.60 -10.08
C VAL A 298 -8.37 0.02 -9.74
N GLY A 299 -8.46 0.61 -8.56
CA GLY A 299 -9.68 1.27 -8.07
C GLY A 299 -9.53 2.78 -8.14
N PHE A 300 -10.38 3.47 -8.87
CA PHE A 300 -10.45 4.93 -8.89
C PHE A 300 -11.66 5.38 -8.05
N TYR A 301 -11.38 5.92 -6.88
CA TYR A 301 -12.34 6.50 -5.94
C TYR A 301 -12.49 8.00 -6.19
N ASP A 302 -13.33 8.67 -5.42
CA ASP A 302 -13.50 10.13 -5.56
C ASP A 302 -12.31 10.92 -5.02
N ASP A 303 -11.55 10.34 -4.09
CA ASP A 303 -10.44 10.98 -3.37
C ASP A 303 -9.07 10.32 -3.61
N ARG A 304 -9.02 9.18 -4.29
CA ARG A 304 -7.78 8.42 -4.48
C ARG A 304 -7.85 7.42 -5.62
N ILE A 305 -6.68 7.01 -6.08
CA ILE A 305 -6.48 5.83 -6.92
C ILE A 305 -5.72 4.80 -6.11
N GLN A 306 -6.21 3.56 -6.05
CA GLN A 306 -5.56 2.43 -5.40
C GLN A 306 -5.17 1.39 -6.44
N VAL A 307 -3.92 0.94 -6.37
CA VAL A 307 -3.41 -0.15 -7.22
C VAL A 307 -2.98 -1.28 -6.29
N ASP A 308 -3.68 -2.41 -6.37
CA ASP A 308 -3.40 -3.62 -5.61
C ASP A 308 -2.69 -4.63 -6.50
N SER A 309 -1.46 -4.95 -6.18
CA SER A 309 -0.64 -5.95 -6.89
C SER A 309 -0.51 -7.21 -6.04
N PRO A 310 -0.78 -8.42 -6.57
CA PRO A 310 -0.56 -9.67 -5.85
C PRO A 310 0.90 -9.85 -5.44
N GLY A 311 1.12 -10.40 -4.25
CA GLY A 311 2.43 -10.68 -3.67
C GLY A 311 2.93 -9.60 -2.73
N LEU A 312 3.66 -10.03 -1.70
CA LEU A 312 4.33 -9.16 -0.74
C LEU A 312 5.64 -8.63 -1.33
N LEU A 313 6.27 -7.67 -0.66
CA LEU A 313 7.62 -7.22 -1.03
C LEU A 313 8.60 -8.40 -1.03
N LEU A 314 9.48 -8.43 -2.03
CA LEU A 314 10.51 -9.46 -2.12
C LEU A 314 11.39 -9.50 -0.87
N PRO A 315 11.90 -10.66 -0.47
CA PRO A 315 12.78 -10.78 0.68
C PRO A 315 13.96 -9.79 0.62
N GLY A 316 14.19 -9.09 1.73
CA GLY A 316 15.19 -8.03 1.84
C GLY A 316 14.67 -6.63 1.52
N MET A 317 13.37 -6.49 1.17
CA MET A 317 12.77 -5.19 0.91
C MET A 317 11.80 -4.77 2.02
N THR A 318 11.83 -3.47 2.30
CA THR A 318 10.85 -2.76 3.12
C THR A 318 10.20 -1.66 2.28
N ILE A 319 9.08 -1.10 2.75
CA ILE A 319 8.43 0.04 2.07
C ILE A 319 9.40 1.22 1.92
N ASP A 320 10.21 1.50 2.94
CA ASP A 320 11.21 2.57 2.87
C ASP A 320 12.33 2.28 1.87
N SER A 321 12.77 1.00 1.81
CA SER A 321 13.85 0.62 0.90
C SER A 321 13.42 0.61 -0.56
N MET A 322 12.12 0.35 -0.87
CA MET A 322 11.63 0.35 -2.25
C MET A 322 11.69 1.72 -2.94
N ARG A 323 11.76 2.81 -2.17
CA ARG A 323 11.98 4.16 -2.70
C ARG A 323 13.38 4.35 -3.27
N ARG A 324 14.37 3.61 -2.75
CA ARG A 324 15.81 3.79 -3.07
C ARG A 324 16.40 2.65 -3.88
N ALA A 325 15.77 1.48 -3.85
CA ALA A 325 16.30 0.29 -4.50
C ALA A 325 15.14 -0.51 -5.13
N SER A 326 15.33 -1.00 -6.34
CA SER A 326 14.40 -1.87 -7.04
C SER A 326 14.96 -3.29 -7.13
N ARG A 327 14.13 -4.27 -6.79
CA ARG A 327 14.37 -5.69 -7.05
C ARG A 327 13.20 -6.20 -7.89
N LEU A 328 13.49 -6.71 -9.06
CA LEU A 328 12.47 -7.19 -9.98
C LEU A 328 11.98 -8.59 -9.58
N ARG A 329 10.67 -8.76 -9.46
CA ARG A 329 10.05 -10.09 -9.31
C ARG A 329 10.01 -10.84 -10.62
N ASN A 330 9.74 -10.12 -11.71
CA ASN A 330 9.64 -10.65 -13.06
C ASN A 330 10.66 -9.93 -13.98
N PRO A 331 11.95 -10.29 -13.91
CA PRO A 331 13.02 -9.60 -14.64
C PRO A 331 12.93 -9.76 -16.17
N SER A 332 12.46 -10.92 -16.65
CA SER A 332 12.29 -11.19 -18.09
C SER A 332 11.14 -10.37 -18.66
N LEU A 333 10.00 -10.29 -17.95
CA LEU A 333 8.88 -9.41 -18.28
C LEU A 333 9.31 -7.93 -18.26
N ALA A 334 10.00 -7.50 -17.22
CA ALA A 334 10.53 -6.13 -17.10
C ALA A 334 11.43 -5.74 -18.27
N ARG A 335 12.19 -6.69 -18.82
CA ARG A 335 13.03 -6.46 -20.00
C ARG A 335 12.19 -6.01 -21.21
N VAL A 336 11.04 -6.64 -21.47
CA VAL A 336 10.15 -6.21 -22.56
C VAL A 336 9.55 -4.84 -22.29
N PHE A 337 9.15 -4.54 -21.05
CA PHE A 337 8.65 -3.22 -20.71
C PHE A 337 9.71 -2.13 -20.99
N ARG A 338 11.00 -2.43 -20.74
CA ARG A 338 12.09 -1.51 -21.09
C ARG A 338 12.32 -1.42 -22.60
N GLU A 339 12.38 -2.54 -23.31
CA GLU A 339 12.57 -2.56 -24.77
C GLU A 339 11.41 -1.84 -25.49
N ALA A 340 10.19 -1.92 -24.96
CA ALA A 340 9.02 -1.19 -25.45
C ALA A 340 8.97 0.30 -25.03
N GLY A 341 9.97 0.81 -24.29
CA GLY A 341 9.98 2.19 -23.79
C GLY A 341 8.90 2.48 -22.73
N ILE A 342 8.31 1.43 -22.15
CA ILE A 342 7.24 1.56 -21.13
C ILE A 342 7.85 1.82 -19.75
N MET A 343 9.04 1.27 -19.47
CA MET A 343 9.74 1.34 -18.20
C MET A 343 11.17 1.84 -18.39
N GLU A 344 11.66 2.65 -17.43
CA GLU A 344 13.05 3.11 -17.42
C GLU A 344 14.00 2.13 -16.70
N GLN A 345 15.33 2.25 -16.96
CA GLN A 345 16.34 1.30 -16.44
C GLN A 345 16.81 1.57 -15.02
N TRP A 346 16.74 2.81 -14.54
CA TRP A 346 17.52 3.28 -13.39
C TRP A 346 16.97 2.91 -12.01
N GLY A 347 15.80 2.26 -11.90
CA GLY A 347 15.21 1.86 -10.62
C GLY A 347 14.76 3.02 -9.72
N THR A 348 14.67 4.23 -10.25
CA THR A 348 14.26 5.45 -9.53
C THR A 348 12.75 5.72 -9.64
N GLY A 349 12.00 4.83 -10.27
CA GLY A 349 10.58 5.02 -10.60
C GLY A 349 9.72 5.34 -9.39
N VAL A 350 9.89 4.60 -8.29
CA VAL A 350 9.11 4.84 -7.07
C VAL A 350 9.42 6.21 -6.47
N GLN A 351 10.71 6.59 -6.33
CA GLN A 351 11.06 7.92 -5.81
C GLN A 351 10.48 9.03 -6.69
N ARG A 352 10.53 8.87 -8.01
CA ARG A 352 9.94 9.82 -8.96
C ARG A 352 8.42 9.97 -8.78
N VAL A 353 7.69 8.89 -8.45
CA VAL A 353 6.26 8.98 -8.09
C VAL A 353 6.06 9.94 -6.92
N TYR A 354 6.84 9.80 -5.85
CA TYR A 354 6.75 10.69 -4.69
C TYR A 354 7.08 12.14 -5.05
N ASP A 355 8.15 12.37 -5.83
CA ASP A 355 8.58 13.70 -6.25
C ASP A 355 7.53 14.39 -7.14
N GLN A 356 6.93 13.66 -8.07
CA GLN A 356 5.88 14.19 -8.96
C GLN A 356 4.59 14.52 -8.20
N ILE A 357 4.20 13.70 -7.23
CA ILE A 357 3.02 13.94 -6.40
C ILE A 357 3.25 15.15 -5.49
N ALA A 358 4.42 15.27 -4.87
CA ALA A 358 4.79 16.43 -4.08
C ALA A 358 4.82 17.73 -4.92
N ALA A 359 5.34 17.65 -6.17
CA ALA A 359 5.41 18.79 -7.07
C ALA A 359 4.04 19.38 -7.45
N VAL A 360 2.98 18.57 -7.43
CA VAL A 360 1.59 19.02 -7.66
C VAL A 360 0.82 19.30 -6.38
N GLY A 361 1.48 19.27 -5.22
CA GLY A 361 0.89 19.60 -3.92
C GLY A 361 -0.12 18.58 -3.38
N LEU A 362 -0.08 17.35 -3.86
CA LEU A 362 -0.94 16.28 -3.36
C LEU A 362 -0.32 15.61 -2.13
N PRO A 363 -1.14 14.96 -1.27
CA PRO A 363 -0.66 14.20 -0.13
C PRO A 363 0.31 13.09 -0.55
N GLU A 364 1.27 12.78 0.32
CA GLU A 364 2.23 11.70 0.08
C GLU A 364 1.50 10.38 -0.17
N PRO A 365 1.95 9.58 -1.16
CA PRO A 365 1.37 8.27 -1.41
C PRO A 365 1.49 7.35 -0.21
N HIS A 366 0.46 6.55 0.03
CA HIS A 366 0.49 5.52 1.04
C HIS A 366 0.72 4.16 0.43
N VAL A 367 1.73 3.44 0.93
CA VAL A 367 2.05 2.07 0.50
C VAL A 367 1.95 1.13 1.69
N GLU A 368 1.28 0.01 1.51
CA GLU A 368 1.11 -0.99 2.56
C GLU A 368 1.11 -2.41 1.99
N GLU A 369 1.62 -3.35 2.79
CA GLU A 369 1.40 -4.78 2.58
C GLU A 369 0.12 -5.18 3.31
N ILE A 370 -0.90 -5.63 2.57
CA ILE A 370 -2.19 -6.02 3.13
C ILE A 370 -2.57 -7.42 2.65
N MET A 371 -2.76 -8.36 3.58
CA MET A 371 -2.96 -9.78 3.30
C MET A 371 -1.81 -10.35 2.45
N ASP A 372 -2.07 -10.63 1.17
CA ASP A 372 -1.17 -11.21 0.17
C ASP A 372 -0.80 -10.22 -0.94
N ARG A 373 -1.00 -8.90 -0.72
CA ARG A 373 -0.87 -7.85 -1.74
C ARG A 373 -0.02 -6.69 -1.27
N LEU A 374 0.58 -6.02 -2.24
CA LEU A 374 1.10 -4.68 -2.08
C LEU A 374 0.07 -3.69 -2.62
N ARG A 375 -0.42 -2.79 -1.76
CA ARG A 375 -1.33 -1.71 -2.12
C ARG A 375 -0.56 -0.41 -2.23
N PHE A 376 -0.73 0.28 -3.35
CA PHE A 376 -0.23 1.63 -3.58
C PHE A 376 -1.41 2.59 -3.71
N THR A 377 -1.51 3.58 -2.83
CA THR A 377 -2.59 4.58 -2.80
C THR A 377 -2.03 5.94 -3.18
N VAL A 378 -2.57 6.52 -4.25
CA VAL A 378 -2.30 7.91 -4.67
C VAL A 378 -3.56 8.72 -4.42
N TYR A 379 -3.44 9.78 -3.61
CA TYR A 379 -4.54 10.70 -3.34
C TYR A 379 -4.73 11.65 -4.52
N VAL A 380 -5.98 11.96 -4.83
CA VAL A 380 -6.36 12.85 -5.93
C VAL A 380 -7.42 13.84 -5.45
N PRO A 381 -7.56 15.03 -6.06
CA PRO A 381 -8.60 15.99 -5.70
C PRO A 381 -9.99 15.40 -5.92
N SER A 382 -10.88 15.57 -4.95
CA SER A 382 -12.25 15.06 -5.01
C SER A 382 -13.13 15.78 -6.04
N HIS A 383 -12.79 17.04 -6.35
CA HIS A 383 -13.54 17.88 -7.29
C HIS A 383 -12.61 18.68 -8.21
N ALA A 384 -13.10 19.10 -9.37
CA ALA A 384 -12.36 19.92 -10.33
C ALA A 384 -11.84 21.24 -9.72
N ALA A 385 -12.57 21.81 -8.76
CA ALA A 385 -12.17 23.01 -8.03
C ALA A 385 -10.94 22.78 -7.13
N ASP A 386 -10.85 21.58 -6.52
CA ASP A 386 -9.74 21.21 -5.63
C ASP A 386 -8.46 20.89 -6.42
N ALA A 387 -8.60 20.56 -7.70
CA ALA A 387 -7.48 20.31 -8.61
C ALA A 387 -6.79 21.58 -9.13
N GLY A 388 -7.21 22.77 -8.68
CA GLY A 388 -6.70 24.04 -9.21
C GLY A 388 -7.09 24.31 -10.66
N LEU A 389 -7.94 23.48 -11.25
CA LEU A 389 -8.35 23.57 -12.65
C LEU A 389 -9.28 24.76 -12.95
N GLY A 390 -9.69 25.48 -11.90
CA GLY A 390 -10.53 26.69 -12.02
C GLY A 390 -9.82 28.01 -11.70
N ALA A 391 -8.55 27.97 -11.27
CA ALA A 391 -7.86 29.19 -10.77
C ALA A 391 -7.33 30.11 -11.90
N ASP A 392 -7.04 29.57 -13.09
CA ASP A 392 -6.38 30.35 -14.16
C ASP A 392 -7.32 31.11 -15.11
N VAL A 393 -8.64 31.04 -14.92
CA VAL A 393 -9.59 31.73 -15.83
C VAL A 393 -9.97 33.14 -15.33
N ARG A 394 -9.50 33.57 -14.14
CA ARG A 394 -9.94 34.86 -13.54
C ARG A 394 -8.84 35.91 -13.35
N HIS A 395 -7.66 35.77 -13.91
CA HIS A 395 -6.63 36.79 -13.81
C HIS A 395 -6.28 37.43 -15.15
N GLN A 396 -7.25 38.09 -15.80
CA GLN A 396 -7.02 39.23 -16.65
C GLN A 396 -8.33 40.03 -16.72
N GLU A 397 -8.57 40.83 -15.72
CA GLU A 397 -9.14 42.18 -15.79
C GLU A 397 -9.43 42.70 -14.38
N GLN A 398 -8.83 43.85 -14.10
CA GLN A 398 -9.08 44.78 -13.00
C GLN A 398 -8.13 44.73 -11.78
N ALA A 399 -7.28 45.75 -11.80
CA ALA A 399 -6.51 46.23 -10.64
C ALA A 399 -7.43 47.00 -9.65
N PRO A 400 -6.93 47.42 -8.48
CA PRO A 400 -7.45 46.99 -7.19
C PRO A 400 -8.46 47.96 -6.53
N ARG A 401 -9.40 47.45 -5.78
CA ARG A 401 -10.04 48.18 -4.67
C ARG A 401 -10.16 47.28 -3.45
N HIS A 402 -9.62 47.80 -2.36
CA HIS A 402 -9.75 47.29 -1.01
C HIS A 402 -11.19 47.07 -0.61
N GLN A 403 -11.49 45.98 0.07
CA GLN A 403 -12.13 45.93 1.38
C GLN A 403 -12.42 44.50 1.80
N ASP A 404 -12.23 44.23 3.11
CA ASP A 404 -12.47 43.03 3.86
C ASP A 404 -13.85 42.42 3.63
N GLU A 405 -13.88 41.10 3.35
CA GLU A 405 -14.99 40.24 3.73
C GLU A 405 -14.60 38.75 3.56
N ALA A 406 -14.92 37.95 4.60
CA ALA A 406 -14.67 36.52 4.70
C ALA A 406 -15.48 35.69 3.66
N PRO A 407 -15.00 34.52 3.19
CA PRO A 407 -15.67 33.76 2.14
C PRO A 407 -16.87 32.97 2.69
N SER A 408 -18.07 33.34 2.29
CA SER A 408 -19.30 32.54 2.45
C SER A 408 -19.43 31.53 1.32
N ARG A 409 -19.39 30.24 1.63
CA ARG A 409 -19.79 29.16 0.71
C ARG A 409 -21.31 28.92 0.84
N PRO A 410 -22.05 28.71 -0.26
CA PRO A 410 -23.43 28.27 -0.18
C PRO A 410 -23.47 26.77 0.21
N VAL A 411 -24.02 26.47 1.39
CA VAL A 411 -24.33 25.12 1.83
C VAL A 411 -25.59 24.66 1.13
N THR A 412 -25.46 23.71 0.25
CA THR A 412 -26.57 23.00 -0.39
C THR A 412 -27.33 22.21 0.68
N SER A 413 -28.68 22.29 0.69
CA SER A 413 -29.70 21.70 1.56
C SER A 413 -29.24 20.61 2.57
N LEU A 414 -29.46 20.88 3.88
CA LEU A 414 -29.27 19.90 4.96
C LEU A 414 -30.33 18.78 4.83
N SER A 415 -29.93 17.56 5.12
CA SER A 415 -30.89 16.44 5.24
C SER A 415 -31.73 16.58 6.52
N SER A 416 -32.91 15.95 6.54
CA SER A 416 -33.79 15.94 7.73
C SER A 416 -33.06 15.45 9.00
N THR A 417 -32.13 14.53 8.87
CA THR A 417 -31.30 14.00 9.98
C THR A 417 -30.32 15.03 10.50
N GLU A 418 -29.68 15.80 9.62
CA GLU A 418 -28.73 16.87 10.00
C GLU A 418 -29.43 18.05 10.67
N ILE A 419 -30.65 18.37 10.21
CA ILE A 419 -31.49 19.38 10.85
C ILE A 419 -31.85 18.98 12.29
N VAL A 420 -32.20 17.72 12.54
CA VAL A 420 -32.48 17.20 13.88
C VAL A 420 -31.26 17.34 14.79
N VAL A 421 -30.06 17.00 14.30
CA VAL A 421 -28.80 17.14 15.05
C VAL A 421 -28.54 18.61 15.41
N LEU A 422 -28.62 19.53 14.44
CA LEU A 422 -28.36 20.95 14.66
C LEU A 422 -29.38 21.58 15.62
N ARG A 423 -30.65 21.18 15.53
CA ARG A 423 -31.73 21.60 16.47
C ARG A 423 -31.42 21.14 17.89
N GLN A 424 -30.92 19.91 18.08
CA GLN A 424 -30.60 19.35 19.39
C GLN A 424 -29.49 20.13 20.11
N VAL A 425 -28.53 20.70 19.39
CA VAL A 425 -27.41 21.47 19.94
C VAL A 425 -27.59 22.99 19.87
N ARG A 426 -28.81 23.45 19.47
CA ARG A 426 -29.09 24.89 19.31
C ARG A 426 -29.03 25.68 20.61
N ALA A 427 -29.57 25.11 21.70
CA ALA A 427 -29.61 25.75 23.01
C ALA A 427 -28.38 25.43 23.87
N ASP A 428 -28.06 24.14 23.99
CA ASP A 428 -26.99 23.66 24.85
C ASP A 428 -26.11 22.60 24.16
N PRO A 429 -24.81 22.52 24.49
CA PRO A 429 -23.93 21.48 23.97
C PRO A 429 -24.38 20.09 24.40
N ALA A 430 -24.54 19.17 23.43
CA ALA A 430 -25.00 17.80 23.65
C ALA A 430 -23.83 16.79 23.62
N SER A 431 -23.96 15.72 24.41
CA SER A 431 -23.04 14.59 24.32
C SER A 431 -23.29 13.72 23.09
N ARG A 432 -22.33 12.85 22.76
CA ARG A 432 -22.53 11.85 21.69
C ARG A 432 -23.78 10.98 21.90
N ALA A 433 -24.03 10.60 23.17
CA ALA A 433 -25.19 9.77 23.51
C ALA A 433 -26.53 10.51 23.28
N ASP A 434 -26.58 11.81 23.66
CA ASP A 434 -27.77 12.64 23.45
C ASP A 434 -28.08 12.83 21.98
N LEU A 435 -27.05 13.05 21.14
CA LEU A 435 -27.22 13.18 19.68
C LEU A 435 -27.72 11.89 19.03
N MET A 436 -27.21 10.73 19.48
CA MET A 436 -27.67 9.43 18.97
C MET A 436 -29.09 9.10 19.43
N ALA A 437 -29.46 9.47 20.67
CA ALA A 437 -30.82 9.33 21.18
C ALA A 437 -31.82 10.20 20.40
N ALA A 438 -31.46 11.44 20.07
CA ALA A 438 -32.27 12.34 19.25
C ALA A 438 -32.53 11.79 17.83
N LEU A 439 -31.63 10.95 17.32
CA LEU A 439 -31.78 10.29 16.01
C LEU A 439 -32.51 8.95 16.08
N GLY A 440 -32.83 8.42 17.27
CA GLY A 440 -33.48 7.13 17.45
C GLY A 440 -32.62 5.93 17.03
N ILE A 441 -31.27 6.05 17.05
CA ILE A 441 -30.37 5.06 16.50
C ILE A 441 -29.63 4.30 17.61
N THR A 442 -29.67 2.97 17.57
CA THR A 442 -29.01 2.07 18.53
C THR A 442 -27.53 1.82 18.23
N ASN A 443 -27.10 1.85 16.97
CA ASN A 443 -25.70 1.63 16.59
C ASN A 443 -24.91 2.95 16.57
N GLN A 444 -24.35 3.32 17.72
CA GLN A 444 -23.74 4.61 17.95
C GLN A 444 -22.50 4.95 17.09
N THR A 445 -21.67 3.95 16.72
CA THR A 445 -20.40 4.22 16.02
C THR A 445 -20.59 4.52 14.54
N ARG A 446 -21.45 3.76 13.86
CA ARG A 446 -21.73 3.95 12.43
C ARG A 446 -22.57 5.21 12.19
N ALA A 447 -23.52 5.48 13.07
CA ALA A 447 -24.38 6.66 12.99
C ALA A 447 -23.60 7.95 13.24
N PHE A 448 -22.68 7.96 14.18
CA PHE A 448 -21.82 9.11 14.45
C PHE A 448 -21.01 9.52 13.22
N ARG A 449 -20.32 8.56 12.58
CA ARG A 449 -19.55 8.80 11.36
C ARG A 449 -20.43 9.30 10.20
N ARG A 450 -21.66 8.81 10.11
CA ARG A 450 -22.55 9.13 9.01
C ARG A 450 -23.22 10.51 9.16
N HIS A 451 -23.53 10.94 10.39
CA HIS A 451 -24.39 12.10 10.63
C HIS A 451 -23.76 13.24 11.42
N ILE A 452 -22.70 12.98 12.22
CA ILE A 452 -22.05 13.98 13.04
C ILE A 452 -20.70 14.42 12.46
N GLU A 453 -19.88 13.49 12.00
CA GLU A 453 -18.60 13.83 11.39
C GLU A 453 -18.71 14.76 10.17
N PRO A 454 -19.70 14.61 9.26
CA PRO A 454 -19.88 15.55 8.17
C PRO A 454 -20.22 16.98 8.64
N LEU A 455 -21.02 17.13 9.68
CA LEU A 455 -21.34 18.43 10.25
C LEU A 455 -20.14 19.10 10.93
N LEU A 456 -19.27 18.30 11.57
CA LEU A 456 -17.98 18.78 12.10
C LEU A 456 -17.04 19.19 10.97
N ALA A 457 -16.95 18.40 9.91
CA ALA A 457 -16.11 18.70 8.75
C ALA A 457 -16.60 19.93 7.97
N ALA A 458 -17.92 20.15 7.91
CA ALA A 458 -18.52 21.33 7.30
C ALA A 458 -18.45 22.58 8.19
N GLY A 459 -17.91 22.47 9.43
CA GLY A 459 -17.83 23.57 10.37
C GLY A 459 -19.19 24.02 10.92
N LEU A 460 -20.24 23.22 10.80
CA LEU A 460 -21.57 23.51 11.33
C LEU A 460 -21.70 23.11 12.80
N LEU A 461 -20.88 22.18 13.24
CA LEU A 461 -20.68 21.76 14.63
C LEU A 461 -19.21 21.93 15.03
N GLU A 462 -18.96 22.09 16.31
CA GLU A 462 -17.62 22.05 16.86
C GLU A 462 -17.57 21.22 18.16
N ARG A 463 -16.36 20.75 18.48
CA ARG A 463 -16.09 20.02 19.74
C ARG A 463 -15.82 20.99 20.87
N THR A 464 -16.38 20.75 22.05
CA THR A 464 -16.10 21.58 23.24
C THR A 464 -14.72 21.32 23.83
N LEU A 465 -14.14 20.14 23.57
CA LEU A 465 -12.79 19.73 23.95
C LEU A 465 -12.02 19.24 22.71
N PRO A 466 -11.55 20.15 21.84
CA PRO A 466 -10.90 19.76 20.58
C PRO A 466 -9.61 18.94 20.79
N ASP A 467 -8.84 19.24 21.85
CA ASP A 467 -7.58 18.56 22.18
C ASP A 467 -7.78 17.15 22.79
N LYS A 468 -9.02 16.81 23.18
CA LYS A 468 -9.38 15.50 23.77
C LYS A 468 -10.61 14.90 23.10
N PRO A 469 -10.56 14.55 21.82
CA PRO A 469 -11.74 14.17 21.02
C PRO A 469 -12.44 12.89 21.51
N THR A 470 -11.75 12.03 22.25
CA THR A 470 -12.26 10.76 22.81
C THR A 470 -12.67 10.86 24.29
N SER A 471 -12.60 12.04 24.91
CA SER A 471 -12.98 12.24 26.31
C SER A 471 -14.46 11.88 26.54
N ARG A 472 -14.76 11.31 27.73
CA ARG A 472 -16.14 11.06 28.16
C ARG A 472 -16.94 12.35 28.36
N ASP A 473 -16.26 13.46 28.61
CA ASP A 473 -16.84 14.80 28.81
C ASP A 473 -16.96 15.59 27.49
N GLN A 474 -16.58 14.98 26.34
CA GLN A 474 -16.69 15.62 25.05
C GLN A 474 -18.17 15.91 24.72
N ARG A 475 -18.46 17.17 24.40
CA ARG A 475 -19.74 17.64 23.89
C ARG A 475 -19.58 18.32 22.54
N TYR A 476 -20.70 18.51 21.86
CA TYR A 476 -20.78 19.13 20.55
C TYR A 476 -21.70 20.33 20.64
N ARG A 477 -21.31 21.45 20.04
CA ARG A 477 -22.11 22.67 19.99
C ARG A 477 -22.21 23.17 18.56
N ILE A 478 -23.30 23.88 18.27
CA ILE A 478 -23.54 24.52 16.97
C ILE A 478 -22.61 25.73 16.83
N THR A 479 -22.00 25.89 15.66
CA THR A 479 -21.21 27.09 15.31
C THR A 479 -22.13 28.21 14.82
N GLU A 480 -21.59 29.41 14.64
CA GLU A 480 -22.33 30.51 14.04
C GLU A 480 -22.81 30.19 12.62
N LEU A 481 -21.92 29.55 11.82
CA LEU A 481 -22.26 29.06 10.49
C LEU A 481 -23.42 28.05 10.54
N GLY A 482 -23.38 27.13 11.52
CA GLY A 482 -24.46 26.15 11.72
C GLY A 482 -25.80 26.79 12.06
N ARG A 483 -25.81 27.86 12.88
CA ARG A 483 -27.06 28.62 13.21
C ARG A 483 -27.64 29.30 11.99
N VAL A 484 -26.81 29.97 11.20
CA VAL A 484 -27.26 30.65 9.96
C VAL A 484 -27.79 29.65 8.98
N THR A 485 -27.11 28.53 8.78
CA THR A 485 -27.55 27.48 7.85
C THR A 485 -28.88 26.83 8.28
N LEU A 486 -29.03 26.55 9.58
CA LEU A 486 -30.27 26.01 10.13
C LEU A 486 -31.46 27.00 9.96
N ALA A 487 -31.24 28.28 10.23
CA ALA A 487 -32.25 29.32 10.07
C ALA A 487 -32.69 29.51 8.63
N GLN A 488 -31.78 29.42 7.67
CA GLN A 488 -32.07 29.50 6.24
C GLN A 488 -32.95 28.35 5.77
N GLN A 489 -32.76 27.14 6.30
CA GLN A 489 -33.59 25.99 5.97
C GLN A 489 -34.97 26.05 6.63
N GLU A 490 -35.10 26.60 7.84
CA GLU A 490 -36.39 26.78 8.54
C GLU A 490 -37.30 27.84 7.88
N VAL A 491 -36.76 28.70 7.02
CA VAL A 491 -37.52 29.69 6.22
C VAL A 491 -38.02 29.10 4.89
N THR A 492 -37.41 27.96 4.47
CA THR A 492 -37.70 27.32 3.17
C THR A 492 -38.66 26.13 3.30
N GLU A 493 -38.91 25.62 4.52
CA GLU A 493 -39.99 24.69 4.88
C GLU A 493 -41.26 25.45 5.27
#